data_9ea22cf43ed5535142f2455c001d7d0e
#
_entry.id   9ea22cf43ed5535142f2455c001d7d0e
#
_cell.length_a   1.000
_cell.length_b   1.000
_cell.length_c   1.000
_cell.angle_alpha   90.00
_cell.angle_beta   90.00
_cell.angle_gamma   90.00
#
_symmetry.space_group_name_H-M   'P 1'
#
loop_
_entity.id
_entity.type
_entity.pdbx_description
1 polymer ?
#
loop_
_entity_poly.entity_id
_entity_poly.type
_entity_poly.pdbx_seq_one_letter_code
_entity_poly.pdbx_strand_id
1 'polypeptide(L)'
;MLSAKVQTNLCNSKQAARLSKAVAPLLHSSTLGYSTGIRVGLIASAQHNGGSRAFSTTPVTNFKDFFPAKETENIRRTPAAWPHHGYTEEEMLSVVPAHRPAKTWGDWVAWKVMRSCRWGMDFFTGMKKNQKVDKANPTTAVDTIQPLTESQWLLRFLFLESIAGVPGMVAGMLRHLHSIRRLKRDNGWIETLLEESYNERMHLLTFIKMCEPGWFMKFLLLGAQGVYFNGLFLTYLISPKITHRFVGYLEEEAVHTYTLAIKQIEDGHLPKWSDPNFVVPDIAVKYWHMPEGKRTMKDLILYIRADEAGHRGVNHTLANLNQNDDPNPFVSEYKGSRSPPRPTLKAEGFEREEVL
;
A
#
# COMPACT_ATOMS: atom_id res chain seq x y z
N MET A 1 -22.77 -18.74 4.60
CA MET A 1 -22.88 -17.80 5.74
C MET A 1 -22.10 -18.22 6.99
N LEU A 2 -21.76 -19.49 7.19
CA LEU A 2 -20.94 -19.95 8.34
C LEU A 2 -19.41 -19.74 8.14
N SER A 3 -18.93 -19.68 6.91
CA SER A 3 -17.50 -19.57 6.59
C SER A 3 -16.89 -18.20 6.94
N ALA A 4 -17.64 -17.11 6.78
CA ALA A 4 -17.13 -15.75 7.08
C ALA A 4 -16.93 -15.49 8.57
N LYS A 5 -17.67 -16.14 9.44
CA LYS A 5 -17.54 -15.98 10.92
C LYS A 5 -16.32 -16.67 11.50
N VAL A 6 -15.79 -17.71 10.85
CA VAL A 6 -14.62 -18.45 11.34
C VAL A 6 -13.32 -17.72 11.03
N GLN A 7 -13.27 -16.94 9.95
CA GLN A 7 -12.06 -16.20 9.56
C GLN A 7 -11.78 -14.97 10.44
N THR A 8 -12.82 -14.31 10.97
CA THR A 8 -12.68 -13.09 11.80
C THR A 8 -12.06 -13.34 13.18
N ASN A 9 -12.17 -14.56 13.72
CA ASN A 9 -11.67 -14.85 15.06
C ASN A 9 -10.16 -15.16 15.15
N LEU A 10 -9.50 -15.41 14.04
CA LEU A 10 -8.08 -15.84 14.03
C LEU A 10 -7.07 -14.69 14.11
N CYS A 11 -7.48 -13.48 13.78
CA CYS A 11 -6.59 -12.30 13.82
C CYS A 11 -6.51 -11.66 15.22
N ASN A 12 -7.33 -12.09 16.18
CA ASN A 12 -7.71 -11.24 17.32
C ASN A 12 -6.98 -11.46 18.66
N SER A 13 -6.18 -12.48 18.91
CA SER A 13 -5.78 -12.64 20.33
C SER A 13 -4.29 -12.77 20.65
N LYS A 14 -3.48 -13.35 19.81
CA LYS A 14 -2.07 -13.62 20.17
C LYS A 14 -1.04 -12.67 19.54
N GLN A 15 -1.33 -12.04 18.42
CA GLN A 15 -0.39 -11.16 17.72
C GLN A 15 -0.50 -9.70 18.17
N ALA A 16 -1.71 -9.23 18.49
CA ALA A 16 -1.90 -7.92 19.13
C ALA A 16 -1.16 -7.83 20.47
N ALA A 17 -1.10 -8.93 21.21
CA ALA A 17 -0.36 -9.02 22.48
C ALA A 17 1.17 -8.97 22.29
N ARG A 18 1.72 -9.41 21.15
CA ARG A 18 3.16 -9.30 20.88
C ARG A 18 3.56 -7.88 20.45
N LEU A 19 2.71 -7.20 19.69
CA LEU A 19 2.92 -5.80 19.33
C LEU A 19 2.78 -4.87 20.53
N SER A 20 1.82 -5.13 21.43
CA SER A 20 1.67 -4.34 22.65
C SER A 20 2.89 -4.45 23.60
N LYS A 21 3.54 -5.63 23.64
CA LYS A 21 4.76 -5.83 24.44
C LYS A 21 6.01 -5.17 23.83
N ALA A 22 6.05 -4.97 22.52
CA ALA A 22 7.18 -4.31 21.84
C ALA A 22 7.09 -2.78 21.91
N VAL A 23 5.90 -2.21 22.03
CA VAL A 23 5.67 -0.75 22.03
C VAL A 23 5.57 -0.18 23.45
N ALA A 24 5.24 -0.98 24.45
CA ALA A 24 5.11 -0.55 25.85
C ALA A 24 6.36 0.16 26.43
N PRO A 25 7.60 -0.23 26.12
CA PRO A 25 8.79 0.48 26.62
C PRO A 25 8.98 1.89 26.03
N LEU A 26 8.40 2.18 24.85
CA LEU A 26 8.56 3.49 24.19
C LEU A 26 7.60 4.56 24.70
N LEU A 27 6.53 4.16 25.37
CA LEU A 27 5.52 5.09 25.90
C LEU A 27 5.75 5.50 27.37
N HIS A 28 6.73 4.91 28.06
CA HIS A 28 6.97 5.16 29.50
C HIS A 28 8.06 6.19 29.81
N SER A 29 8.67 6.84 28.82
CA SER A 29 9.80 7.77 29.04
C SER A 29 9.50 9.26 28.80
N SER A 30 8.23 9.68 28.72
CA SER A 30 7.91 11.11 28.52
C SER A 30 6.76 11.60 29.42
N THR A 31 6.98 11.56 30.73
CA THR A 31 6.25 12.43 31.68
C THR A 31 7.21 13.45 32.24
N LEU A 32 7.41 14.53 31.51
CA LEU A 32 7.91 15.79 32.08
C LEU A 32 6.85 16.84 31.86
N GLY A 33 6.25 17.26 32.97
CA GLY A 33 5.24 18.29 33.00
C GLY A 33 5.82 19.66 32.67
N TYR A 34 5.11 20.40 31.83
CA TYR A 34 5.16 21.85 31.81
C TYR A 34 3.75 22.41 31.72
N SER A 35 3.33 23.03 32.85
CA SER A 35 2.16 23.87 32.93
C SER A 35 2.54 25.25 32.41
N THR A 36 1.92 25.73 31.33
CA THR A 36 1.81 27.13 31.05
C THR A 36 0.43 27.43 30.47
N GLY A 37 -0.37 28.06 31.31
CA GLY A 37 -1.68 28.55 30.91
C GLY A 37 -1.57 29.76 29.96
N ILE A 38 -2.27 29.69 28.86
CA ILE A 38 -2.57 30.86 28.03
C ILE A 38 -4.05 31.17 28.21
N ARG A 39 -4.36 32.25 28.95
CA ARG A 39 -5.68 32.88 28.97
C ARG A 39 -5.82 33.71 27.69
N VAL A 40 -6.74 33.35 26.83
CA VAL A 40 -7.21 34.24 25.76
C VAL A 40 -8.49 34.91 26.23
N GLY A 41 -8.43 36.23 26.27
CA GLY A 41 -9.53 37.09 26.73
C GLY A 41 -10.70 37.07 25.75
N LEU A 42 -11.88 36.98 26.32
CA LEU A 42 -13.17 37.21 25.64
C LEU A 42 -13.39 38.70 25.43
N ILE A 43 -13.65 39.10 24.19
CA ILE A 43 -14.35 40.34 23.87
C ILE A 43 -15.79 39.99 23.57
N ALA A 44 -16.69 40.49 24.42
CA ALA A 44 -18.12 40.38 24.21
C ALA A 44 -18.61 41.61 23.42
N SER A 45 -19.41 41.37 22.38
CA SER A 45 -20.67 42.10 22.14
C SER A 45 -21.25 41.78 20.74
N ALA A 46 -22.44 41.30 20.68
CA ALA A 46 -23.59 41.85 19.96
C ALA A 46 -24.67 40.75 19.82
N GLN A 47 -25.82 41.03 20.40
CA GLN A 47 -27.00 40.22 20.25
C GLN A 47 -27.51 40.25 18.81
N HIS A 48 -27.73 39.06 18.25
CA HIS A 48 -28.71 38.86 17.18
C HIS A 48 -29.43 37.54 17.40
N ASN A 49 -30.73 37.60 17.51
CA ASN A 49 -31.65 36.43 17.59
C ASN A 49 -31.53 35.58 16.32
N GLY A 50 -30.96 34.43 16.46
CA GLY A 50 -30.98 33.36 15.46
C GLY A 50 -30.63 32.07 16.17
N GLY A 51 -31.53 31.09 16.11
CA GLY A 51 -31.46 29.85 16.87
C GLY A 51 -30.09 29.20 16.87
N SER A 52 -29.46 29.21 18.03
CA SER A 52 -28.19 28.53 18.27
C SER A 52 -28.42 27.03 18.18
N ARG A 53 -27.98 26.41 17.07
CA ARG A 53 -27.69 24.98 17.11
C ARG A 53 -26.52 24.81 18.08
N ALA A 54 -26.83 24.30 19.26
CA ALA A 54 -25.81 23.88 20.21
C ALA A 54 -24.90 22.88 19.51
N PHE A 55 -23.62 23.21 19.36
CA PHE A 55 -22.61 22.21 19.04
C PHE A 55 -22.62 21.21 20.20
N SER A 56 -23.04 19.97 19.92
CA SER A 56 -22.98 18.88 20.89
C SER A 56 -21.51 18.68 21.26
N THR A 57 -21.15 19.10 22.44
CA THR A 57 -19.85 18.80 23.07
C THR A 57 -19.87 17.41 23.69
N THR A 58 -20.41 16.43 22.98
CA THR A 58 -20.24 15.03 23.41
C THR A 58 -18.76 14.70 23.30
N PRO A 59 -18.06 14.39 24.39
CA PRO A 59 -16.67 14.00 24.28
C PRO A 59 -16.60 12.76 23.40
N VAL A 60 -15.80 12.80 22.35
CA VAL A 60 -15.51 11.66 21.48
C VAL A 60 -14.70 10.66 22.29
N THR A 61 -15.35 9.89 23.14
CA THR A 61 -14.71 8.90 24.03
C THR A 61 -14.62 7.50 23.43
N ASN A 62 -15.16 7.30 22.20
CA ASN A 62 -15.13 6.00 21.57
C ASN A 62 -14.38 6.02 20.24
N PHE A 63 -13.09 5.67 20.26
CA PHE A 63 -12.33 5.34 19.06
C PHE A 63 -13.01 4.27 18.17
N LYS A 64 -13.96 3.52 18.72
CA LYS A 64 -14.79 2.56 17.95
C LYS A 64 -15.62 3.23 16.85
N ASP A 65 -16.08 4.45 17.07
CA ASP A 65 -16.93 5.17 16.11
C ASP A 65 -16.12 5.87 15.02
N PHE A 66 -14.82 6.04 15.22
CA PHE A 66 -13.91 6.63 14.22
C PHE A 66 -13.70 5.71 13.02
N PHE A 67 -13.82 4.39 13.22
CA PHE A 67 -13.72 3.38 12.16
C PHE A 67 -15.00 2.54 12.15
N PRO A 68 -16.04 2.95 11.43
CA PRO A 68 -17.29 2.20 11.38
C PRO A 68 -17.03 0.79 10.82
N ALA A 69 -17.34 -0.22 11.63
CA ALA A 69 -17.13 -1.62 11.28
C ALA A 69 -18.26 -2.23 10.42
N LYS A 70 -19.35 -1.49 10.18
CA LYS A 70 -20.53 -1.99 9.46
C LYS A 70 -20.77 -1.23 8.17
N GLU A 71 -21.03 -1.97 7.10
CA GLU A 71 -21.62 -1.42 5.89
C GLU A 71 -22.97 -0.82 6.27
N THR A 72 -23.16 0.46 5.98
CA THR A 72 -24.45 1.13 6.16
C THR A 72 -25.33 0.85 4.94
N GLU A 73 -26.65 0.74 5.13
CA GLU A 73 -27.62 0.49 4.06
C GLU A 73 -27.58 1.57 2.95
N ASN A 74 -27.02 2.73 3.25
CA ASN A 74 -26.94 3.89 2.35
C ASN A 74 -25.67 3.97 1.51
N ILE A 75 -24.88 2.91 1.38
CA ILE A 75 -23.70 2.91 0.53
C ILE A 75 -24.11 2.97 -0.94
N ARG A 76 -23.70 4.03 -1.62
CA ARG A 76 -23.83 4.10 -3.08
C ARG A 76 -22.88 3.10 -3.73
N ARG A 77 -23.42 2.23 -4.56
CA ARG A 77 -22.62 1.35 -5.42
C ARG A 77 -22.30 2.13 -6.69
N THR A 78 -21.07 2.60 -6.81
CA THR A 78 -20.55 3.26 -8.02
C THR A 78 -19.61 2.32 -8.74
N PRO A 79 -19.49 2.41 -10.08
CA PRO A 79 -18.41 1.76 -10.80
C PRO A 79 -17.05 2.20 -10.27
N ALA A 80 -16.03 1.39 -10.46
CA ALA A 80 -14.65 1.78 -10.17
C ALA A 80 -14.27 3.03 -10.98
N ALA A 81 -13.58 3.99 -10.35
CA ALA A 81 -13.13 5.21 -11.04
C ALA A 81 -12.13 4.86 -12.15
N TRP A 82 -11.24 3.91 -11.88
CA TRP A 82 -10.36 3.25 -12.84
C TRP A 82 -10.67 1.76 -12.82
N PRO A 83 -11.42 1.25 -13.84
CA PRO A 83 -11.70 -0.17 -13.96
C PRO A 83 -10.39 -0.91 -14.29
N HIS A 84 -10.18 -2.04 -13.64
CA HIS A 84 -9.03 -2.88 -13.92
C HIS A 84 -9.14 -3.48 -15.32
N HIS A 85 -8.04 -3.47 -16.07
CA HIS A 85 -8.01 -3.93 -17.46
C HIS A 85 -7.85 -5.44 -17.62
N GLY A 86 -7.68 -6.18 -16.49
CA GLY A 86 -7.47 -7.62 -16.47
C GLY A 86 -6.08 -8.04 -16.97
N TYR A 87 -5.66 -9.23 -16.56
CA TYR A 87 -4.43 -9.86 -17.02
C TYR A 87 -4.72 -11.25 -17.55
N THR A 88 -3.92 -11.69 -18.50
CA THR A 88 -3.87 -13.09 -18.90
C THR A 88 -3.08 -13.89 -17.86
N GLU A 89 -3.32 -15.20 -17.84
CA GLU A 89 -2.56 -16.10 -16.95
C GLU A 89 -1.06 -16.06 -17.26
N GLU A 90 -0.71 -15.99 -18.54
CA GLU A 90 0.68 -15.88 -18.99
C GLU A 90 1.36 -14.61 -18.46
N GLU A 91 0.68 -13.47 -18.53
CA GLU A 91 1.19 -12.21 -17.97
C GLU A 91 1.43 -12.31 -16.46
N MET A 92 0.48 -12.88 -15.71
CA MET A 92 0.62 -13.04 -14.26
C MET A 92 1.74 -14.01 -13.88
N LEU A 93 1.90 -15.10 -14.63
CA LEU A 93 2.93 -16.10 -14.37
C LEU A 93 4.33 -15.66 -14.82
N SER A 94 4.42 -14.75 -15.79
CA SER A 94 5.69 -14.19 -16.27
C SER A 94 6.39 -13.27 -15.27
N VAL A 95 5.67 -12.81 -14.24
CA VAL A 95 6.21 -11.89 -13.23
C VAL A 95 7.30 -12.59 -12.41
N VAL A 96 8.51 -12.01 -12.45
CA VAL A 96 9.65 -12.47 -11.66
C VAL A 96 10.16 -11.36 -10.73
N PRO A 97 10.65 -11.70 -9.54
CA PRO A 97 11.41 -10.77 -8.73
C PRO A 97 12.63 -10.26 -9.50
N ALA A 98 12.82 -8.97 -9.51
CA ALA A 98 13.97 -8.34 -10.15
C ALA A 98 14.41 -7.14 -9.29
N HIS A 99 15.67 -6.73 -9.44
CA HIS A 99 16.22 -5.60 -8.72
C HIS A 99 16.96 -4.67 -9.68
N ARG A 100 16.59 -3.39 -9.64
CA ARG A 100 17.31 -2.33 -10.34
C ARG A 100 18.55 -1.92 -9.54
N PRO A 101 19.77 -2.07 -10.09
CA PRO A 101 20.97 -1.60 -9.42
C PRO A 101 20.93 -0.08 -9.25
N ALA A 102 21.40 0.41 -8.10
CA ALA A 102 21.52 1.85 -7.85
C ALA A 102 22.61 2.45 -8.74
N LYS A 103 22.23 3.33 -9.69
CA LYS A 103 23.14 3.97 -10.65
C LYS A 103 23.61 5.35 -10.18
N THR A 104 22.80 6.02 -9.36
CA THR A 104 23.05 7.37 -8.88
C THR A 104 23.06 7.42 -7.35
N TRP A 105 23.60 8.50 -6.79
CA TRP A 105 23.52 8.74 -5.36
C TRP A 105 22.08 8.76 -4.84
N GLY A 106 21.16 9.37 -5.61
CA GLY A 106 19.73 9.39 -5.27
C GLY A 106 19.11 7.99 -5.24
N ASP A 107 19.48 7.11 -6.18
CA ASP A 107 19.03 5.71 -6.19
C ASP A 107 19.54 4.98 -4.94
N TRP A 108 20.80 5.21 -4.57
CA TRP A 108 21.39 4.61 -3.37
C TRP A 108 20.66 5.04 -2.09
N VAL A 109 20.33 6.34 -1.96
CA VAL A 109 19.55 6.85 -0.82
C VAL A 109 18.17 6.20 -0.79
N ALA A 110 17.45 6.20 -1.93
CA ALA A 110 16.14 5.58 -2.05
C ALA A 110 16.17 4.10 -1.65
N TRP A 111 17.15 3.35 -2.15
CA TRP A 111 17.32 1.94 -1.82
C TRP A 111 17.62 1.72 -0.33
N LYS A 112 18.50 2.52 0.29
CA LYS A 112 18.83 2.40 1.72
C LYS A 112 17.62 2.70 2.61
N VAL A 113 16.84 3.73 2.28
CA VAL A 113 15.61 4.07 3.01
C VAL A 113 14.60 2.92 2.90
N MET A 114 14.38 2.40 1.68
CA MET A 114 13.48 1.27 1.46
C MET A 114 13.94 0.03 2.27
N ARG A 115 15.23 -0.30 2.25
CA ARG A 115 15.78 -1.41 3.06
C ARG A 115 15.56 -1.23 4.56
N SER A 116 15.60 0.01 5.05
CA SER A 116 15.32 0.33 6.45
C SER A 116 13.83 0.14 6.77
N CYS A 117 12.94 0.59 5.88
CA CYS A 117 11.50 0.35 5.99
C CYS A 117 11.17 -1.15 5.98
N ARG A 118 11.81 -1.92 5.09
CA ARG A 118 11.67 -3.38 5.04
C ARG A 118 12.12 -4.04 6.33
N TRP A 119 13.26 -3.65 6.86
CA TRP A 119 13.72 -4.16 8.14
C TRP A 119 12.73 -3.89 9.27
N GLY A 120 12.19 -2.67 9.32
CA GLY A 120 11.14 -2.31 10.28
C GLY A 120 9.90 -3.18 10.12
N MET A 121 9.41 -3.36 8.90
CA MET A 121 8.25 -4.21 8.62
C MET A 121 8.49 -5.67 9.02
N ASP A 122 9.66 -6.24 8.70
CA ASP A 122 10.02 -7.61 9.09
C ASP A 122 10.05 -7.78 10.61
N PHE A 123 10.57 -6.77 11.32
CA PHE A 123 10.59 -6.73 12.78
C PHE A 123 9.17 -6.72 13.38
N PHE A 124 8.31 -5.81 12.91
CA PHE A 124 6.94 -5.68 13.43
C PHE A 124 6.03 -6.86 13.06
N THR A 125 6.22 -7.45 11.89
CA THR A 125 5.42 -8.60 11.43
C THR A 125 5.99 -9.95 11.89
N GLY A 126 7.17 -9.95 12.53
CA GLY A 126 7.80 -11.14 13.10
C GLY A 126 8.39 -12.09 12.05
N MET A 127 8.72 -11.58 10.85
CA MET A 127 9.38 -12.36 9.83
C MET A 127 10.83 -12.64 10.23
N LYS A 128 11.17 -13.92 10.37
CA LYS A 128 12.54 -14.35 10.69
C LYS A 128 13.18 -14.98 9.47
N LYS A 129 14.36 -14.49 9.10
CA LYS A 129 15.22 -15.15 8.13
C LYS A 129 15.93 -16.32 8.79
N ASN A 130 15.90 -17.50 8.19
CA ASN A 130 16.76 -18.59 8.61
C ASN A 130 18.20 -18.26 8.24
N GLN A 131 19.07 -18.17 9.23
CA GLN A 131 20.50 -17.83 9.06
C GLN A 131 21.35 -18.95 8.43
N LYS A 132 20.78 -20.04 7.99
CA LYS A 132 21.51 -21.10 7.29
C LYS A 132 21.61 -20.77 5.80
N VAL A 133 22.37 -19.76 5.47
CA VAL A 133 22.85 -19.56 4.09
C VAL A 133 24.04 -20.50 3.93
N ASP A 134 23.87 -21.51 3.10
CA ASP A 134 24.99 -22.31 2.63
C ASP A 134 25.91 -21.38 1.82
N LYS A 135 27.08 -21.05 2.41
CA LYS A 135 28.07 -20.14 1.80
C LYS A 135 28.65 -20.68 0.48
N ALA A 136 28.29 -21.91 0.10
CA ALA A 136 28.84 -22.59 -1.07
C ALA A 136 28.13 -22.26 -2.40
N ASN A 137 26.87 -21.73 -2.37
CA ASN A 137 26.13 -21.40 -3.59
C ASN A 137 25.26 -20.15 -3.40
N PRO A 138 25.79 -18.93 -3.66
CA PRO A 138 25.04 -17.68 -3.49
C PRO A 138 23.89 -17.51 -4.49
N THR A 139 23.85 -18.25 -5.58
CA THR A 139 22.82 -18.16 -6.64
C THR A 139 21.56 -18.93 -6.33
N THR A 140 21.56 -19.82 -5.34
CA THR A 140 20.40 -20.64 -4.92
C THR A 140 19.90 -20.30 -3.51
N ALA A 141 20.36 -19.22 -2.94
CA ALA A 141 19.83 -18.68 -1.69
C ALA A 141 18.42 -18.06 -1.95
N VAL A 142 17.46 -18.92 -2.29
CA VAL A 142 16.07 -18.67 -1.96
C VAL A 142 16.08 -18.50 -0.44
N ASP A 143 15.93 -17.27 0.03
CA ASP A 143 15.83 -16.96 1.46
C ASP A 143 14.87 -17.96 2.09
N THR A 144 15.39 -18.95 2.84
CA THR A 144 14.59 -19.91 3.58
C THR A 144 13.98 -19.16 4.75
N ILE A 145 12.90 -18.46 4.46
CA ILE A 145 12.09 -17.77 5.46
C ILE A 145 11.29 -18.85 6.17
N GLN A 146 11.22 -18.79 7.51
CA GLN A 146 10.31 -19.65 8.25
C GLN A 146 8.89 -19.46 7.72
N PRO A 147 8.15 -20.56 7.43
CA PRO A 147 6.78 -20.45 6.98
C PRO A 147 5.95 -19.58 7.91
N LEU A 148 5.26 -18.59 7.36
CA LEU A 148 4.33 -17.75 8.08
C LEU A 148 2.95 -18.42 8.06
N THR A 149 2.15 -18.18 9.09
CA THR A 149 0.74 -18.57 9.09
C THR A 149 -0.09 -17.63 8.22
N GLU A 150 -1.28 -18.06 7.78
CA GLU A 150 -2.21 -17.24 6.99
C GLU A 150 -2.53 -15.90 7.69
N SER A 151 -2.69 -15.92 9.01
CA SER A 151 -2.94 -14.69 9.79
C SER A 151 -1.75 -13.73 9.79
N GLN A 152 -0.52 -14.25 9.77
CA GLN A 152 0.68 -13.43 9.69
C GLN A 152 0.84 -12.82 8.29
N TRP A 153 0.51 -13.58 7.25
CA TRP A 153 0.49 -13.07 5.88
C TRP A 153 -0.56 -11.99 5.70
N LEU A 154 -1.81 -12.22 6.15
CA LEU A 154 -2.87 -11.21 6.07
C LEU A 154 -2.50 -9.93 6.82
N LEU A 155 -1.90 -10.04 8.01
CA LEU A 155 -1.43 -8.87 8.75
C LEU A 155 -0.35 -8.12 7.98
N ARG A 156 0.58 -8.86 7.35
CA ARG A 156 1.65 -8.28 6.56
C ARG A 156 1.13 -7.56 5.32
N PHE A 157 0.21 -8.19 4.56
CA PHE A 157 -0.46 -7.58 3.43
C PHE A 157 -1.24 -6.34 3.84
N LEU A 158 -2.06 -6.44 4.88
CA LEU A 158 -2.83 -5.32 5.40
C LEU A 158 -1.95 -4.12 5.76
N PHE A 159 -0.80 -4.36 6.38
CA PHE A 159 0.15 -3.29 6.73
C PHE A 159 0.81 -2.71 5.48
N LEU A 160 1.27 -3.53 4.55
CA LEU A 160 1.90 -3.09 3.30
C LEU A 160 0.94 -2.22 2.50
N GLU A 161 -0.25 -2.74 2.18
CA GLU A 161 -1.25 -2.05 1.37
C GLU A 161 -1.81 -0.79 2.04
N SER A 162 -1.78 -0.74 3.37
CA SER A 162 -2.24 0.46 4.09
C SER A 162 -1.38 1.69 3.82
N ILE A 163 -0.14 1.50 3.41
CA ILE A 163 0.80 2.56 3.06
C ILE A 163 1.07 2.65 1.56
N ALA A 164 0.85 1.58 0.80
CA ALA A 164 1.15 1.52 -0.63
C ALA A 164 0.32 2.50 -1.47
N GLY A 165 -0.94 2.75 -1.12
CA GLY A 165 -1.77 3.75 -1.79
C GLY A 165 -1.38 5.22 -1.54
N VAL A 166 -0.42 5.49 -0.65
CA VAL A 166 -0.03 6.86 -0.28
C VAL A 166 0.86 7.52 -1.35
N PRO A 167 1.89 6.86 -1.91
CA PRO A 167 2.84 7.51 -2.84
C PRO A 167 2.16 8.11 -4.06
N GLY A 168 1.33 7.34 -4.77
CA GLY A 168 0.62 7.81 -5.96
C GLY A 168 -0.30 8.99 -5.66
N MET A 169 -1.00 8.97 -4.50
CA MET A 169 -1.86 10.08 -4.07
C MET A 169 -1.06 11.34 -3.76
N VAL A 170 0.03 11.24 -3.02
CA VAL A 170 0.91 12.38 -2.69
C VAL A 170 1.51 12.98 -3.94
N ALA A 171 2.06 12.14 -4.82
CA ALA A 171 2.66 12.58 -6.07
C ALA A 171 1.61 13.23 -6.98
N GLY A 172 0.46 12.60 -7.19
CA GLY A 172 -0.65 13.12 -8.00
C GLY A 172 -1.15 14.47 -7.48
N MET A 173 -1.37 14.60 -6.18
CA MET A 173 -1.78 15.86 -5.52
C MET A 173 -0.75 16.97 -5.74
N LEU A 174 0.52 16.70 -5.46
CA LEU A 174 1.58 17.72 -5.58
C LEU A 174 1.78 18.16 -7.03
N ARG A 175 1.74 17.23 -7.98
CA ARG A 175 1.81 17.55 -9.41
C ARG A 175 0.60 18.35 -9.87
N HIS A 176 -0.61 17.99 -9.42
CA HIS A 176 -1.83 18.75 -9.72
C HIS A 176 -1.71 20.21 -9.24
N LEU A 177 -1.34 20.44 -8.00
CA LEU A 177 -1.16 21.77 -7.45
C LEU A 177 -0.01 22.53 -8.14
N HIS A 178 1.06 21.84 -8.53
CA HIS A 178 2.18 22.43 -9.25
C HIS A 178 1.77 22.90 -10.66
N SER A 179 1.02 22.07 -11.39
CA SER A 179 0.55 22.40 -12.74
C SER A 179 -0.37 23.62 -12.74
N ILE A 180 -1.31 23.70 -11.78
CA ILE A 180 -2.22 24.85 -11.63
C ILE A 180 -1.44 26.12 -11.33
N ARG A 181 -0.51 26.11 -10.36
CA ARG A 181 0.29 27.28 -10.00
C ARG A 181 1.12 27.83 -11.16
N ARG A 182 1.59 26.95 -12.02
CA ARG A 182 2.46 27.31 -13.15
C ARG A 182 1.69 27.50 -14.44
N LEU A 183 0.38 27.26 -14.46
CA LEU A 183 -0.47 27.27 -15.63
C LEU A 183 0.10 26.41 -16.78
N LYS A 184 0.70 25.27 -16.42
CA LYS A 184 1.29 24.28 -17.34
C LYS A 184 0.55 22.96 -17.27
N ARG A 185 0.48 22.27 -18.40
CA ARG A 185 0.01 20.88 -18.43
C ARG A 185 0.97 19.97 -17.67
N ASP A 186 0.44 18.94 -17.01
CA ASP A 186 1.22 17.95 -16.28
C ASP A 186 1.79 16.84 -17.18
N ASN A 187 1.43 16.82 -18.45
CA ASN A 187 1.86 15.82 -19.43
C ASN A 187 1.47 14.37 -19.08
N GLY A 188 0.31 14.19 -18.43
CA GLY A 188 -0.29 12.87 -18.17
C GLY A 188 0.20 12.13 -16.93
N TRP A 189 1.07 12.71 -16.13
CA TRP A 189 1.60 12.04 -14.93
C TRP A 189 0.56 11.84 -13.83
N ILE A 190 -0.31 12.84 -13.61
CA ILE A 190 -1.33 12.84 -12.56
C ILE A 190 -2.24 11.62 -12.70
N GLU A 191 -2.68 11.31 -13.93
CA GLU A 191 -3.63 10.25 -14.20
C GLU A 191 -3.07 8.88 -13.78
N THR A 192 -1.86 8.53 -14.24
CA THR A 192 -1.19 7.27 -13.89
C THR A 192 -0.96 7.14 -12.38
N LEU A 193 -0.56 8.22 -11.71
CA LEU A 193 -0.31 8.21 -10.26
C LEU A 193 -1.59 8.01 -9.45
N LEU A 194 -2.71 8.61 -9.88
CA LEU A 194 -4.00 8.41 -9.23
C LEU A 194 -4.57 7.01 -9.50
N GLU A 195 -4.37 6.48 -10.71
CA GLU A 195 -4.75 5.11 -11.06
C GLU A 195 -4.01 4.10 -10.19
N GLU A 196 -2.68 4.22 -10.06
CA GLU A 196 -1.85 3.42 -9.15
C GLU A 196 -2.39 3.49 -7.71
N SER A 197 -2.56 4.70 -7.17
CA SER A 197 -3.10 4.88 -5.82
C SER A 197 -4.49 4.27 -5.61
N TYR A 198 -5.34 4.31 -6.64
CA TYR A 198 -6.66 3.69 -6.59
C TYR A 198 -6.56 2.16 -6.64
N ASN A 199 -5.66 1.61 -7.43
CA ASN A 199 -5.39 0.17 -7.49
C ASN A 199 -4.92 -0.34 -6.13
N GLU A 200 -3.94 0.32 -5.50
CA GLU A 200 -3.46 0.01 -4.14
C GLU A 200 -4.59 0.04 -3.08
N ARG A 201 -5.50 1.01 -3.21
CA ARG A 201 -6.68 1.06 -2.36
C ARG A 201 -7.56 -0.19 -2.53
N MET A 202 -7.65 -0.76 -3.73
CA MET A 202 -8.43 -1.98 -3.97
C MET A 202 -7.76 -3.21 -3.37
N HIS A 203 -6.41 -3.29 -3.39
CA HIS A 203 -5.64 -4.30 -2.64
C HIS A 203 -5.98 -4.24 -1.15
N LEU A 204 -5.85 -3.06 -0.54
CA LEU A 204 -6.16 -2.83 0.87
C LEU A 204 -7.59 -3.24 1.23
N LEU A 205 -8.59 -2.78 0.47
CA LEU A 205 -10.01 -3.08 0.74
C LEU A 205 -10.29 -4.59 0.65
N THR A 206 -9.62 -5.29 -0.25
CA THR A 206 -9.72 -6.74 -0.37
C THR A 206 -9.19 -7.44 0.89
N PHE A 207 -8.02 -7.07 1.38
CA PHE A 207 -7.45 -7.67 2.59
C PHE A 207 -8.21 -7.27 3.86
N ILE A 208 -8.78 -6.07 3.94
CA ILE A 208 -9.67 -5.67 5.06
C ILE A 208 -10.91 -6.58 5.13
N LYS A 209 -11.47 -6.99 3.98
CA LYS A 209 -12.60 -7.94 3.96
C LYS A 209 -12.21 -9.33 4.45
N MET A 210 -10.94 -9.71 4.34
CA MET A 210 -10.42 -11.01 4.78
C MET A 210 -9.96 -11.00 6.25
N CYS A 211 -9.49 -9.86 6.75
CA CYS A 211 -9.00 -9.71 8.11
C CYS A 211 -9.42 -8.34 8.65
N GLU A 212 -10.41 -8.34 9.55
CA GLU A 212 -10.79 -7.12 10.25
C GLU A 212 -9.74 -6.78 11.33
N PRO A 213 -8.97 -5.70 11.18
CA PRO A 213 -8.00 -5.31 12.18
C PRO A 213 -8.68 -4.83 13.46
N GLY A 214 -8.15 -5.25 14.61
CA GLY A 214 -8.59 -4.72 15.91
C GLY A 214 -8.27 -3.22 16.06
N TRP A 215 -8.88 -2.55 17.05
CA TRP A 215 -8.74 -1.10 17.24
C TRP A 215 -7.28 -0.63 17.37
N PHE A 216 -6.43 -1.40 18.05
CA PHE A 216 -5.01 -1.08 18.20
C PHE A 216 -4.28 -1.10 16.84
N MET A 217 -4.57 -2.12 16.01
CA MET A 217 -4.00 -2.20 14.67
C MET A 217 -4.48 -1.03 13.80
N LYS A 218 -5.76 -0.67 13.85
CA LYS A 218 -6.30 0.50 13.14
C LYS A 218 -5.57 1.78 13.53
N PHE A 219 -5.31 1.97 14.82
CA PHE A 219 -4.53 3.11 15.32
C PHE A 219 -3.09 3.10 14.80
N LEU A 220 -2.44 1.93 14.82
CA LEU A 220 -1.08 1.78 14.28
C LEU A 220 -1.01 2.07 12.78
N LEU A 221 -1.98 1.57 12.02
CA LEU A 221 -2.08 1.83 10.57
C LEU A 221 -2.29 3.33 10.29
N LEU A 222 -3.17 3.99 11.02
CA LEU A 222 -3.40 5.43 10.89
C LEU A 222 -2.12 6.23 11.19
N GLY A 223 -1.40 5.87 12.26
CA GLY A 223 -0.13 6.49 12.61
C GLY A 223 0.94 6.27 11.52
N ALA A 224 1.06 5.04 11.03
CA ALA A 224 1.99 4.70 9.95
C ALA A 224 1.67 5.48 8.67
N GLN A 225 0.40 5.54 8.25
CA GLN A 225 -0.04 6.33 7.11
C GLN A 225 0.30 7.81 7.27
N GLY A 226 0.07 8.38 8.46
CA GLY A 226 0.38 9.79 8.75
C GLY A 226 1.87 10.10 8.63
N VAL A 227 2.72 9.26 9.22
CA VAL A 227 4.20 9.41 9.13
C VAL A 227 4.66 9.24 7.68
N TYR A 228 4.15 8.22 7.00
CA TYR A 228 4.52 7.91 5.62
C TYR A 228 4.08 9.01 4.65
N PHE A 229 2.84 9.50 4.78
CA PHE A 229 2.32 10.63 4.01
C PHE A 229 3.22 11.88 4.16
N ASN A 230 3.51 12.30 5.39
CA ASN A 230 4.34 13.49 5.61
C ASN A 230 5.78 13.30 5.11
N GLY A 231 6.35 12.12 5.30
CA GLY A 231 7.67 11.78 4.78
C GLY A 231 7.73 11.88 3.26
N LEU A 232 6.77 11.25 2.56
CA LEU A 232 6.67 11.30 1.09
C LEU A 232 6.36 12.71 0.58
N PHE A 233 5.47 13.44 1.25
CA PHE A 233 5.17 14.84 0.91
C PHE A 233 6.44 15.68 0.88
N LEU A 234 7.23 15.62 1.96
CA LEU A 234 8.47 16.39 2.05
C LEU A 234 9.52 15.90 1.03
N THR A 235 9.70 14.60 0.89
CA THR A 235 10.67 14.05 -0.07
C THR A 235 10.30 14.36 -1.52
N TYR A 236 9.01 14.33 -1.86
CA TYR A 236 8.54 14.69 -3.20
C TYR A 236 8.76 16.18 -3.51
N LEU A 237 8.57 17.07 -2.54
CA LEU A 237 8.88 18.50 -2.68
C LEU A 237 10.38 18.73 -2.93
N ILE A 238 11.25 17.95 -2.29
CA ILE A 238 12.70 18.08 -2.43
C ILE A 238 13.18 17.43 -3.73
N SER A 239 12.75 16.20 -4.01
CA SER A 239 13.17 15.44 -5.18
C SER A 239 12.14 14.39 -5.60
N PRO A 240 11.22 14.72 -6.52
CA PRO A 240 10.28 13.76 -7.07
C PRO A 240 10.97 12.52 -7.66
N LYS A 241 12.12 12.72 -8.30
CA LYS A 241 12.94 11.64 -8.88
C LYS A 241 13.35 10.59 -7.85
N ILE A 242 13.85 11.01 -6.69
CA ILE A 242 14.24 10.12 -5.59
C ILE A 242 13.01 9.42 -5.02
N THR A 243 11.89 10.13 -4.92
CA THR A 243 10.64 9.55 -4.41
C THR A 243 10.11 8.46 -5.34
N HIS A 244 10.03 8.69 -6.65
CA HIS A 244 9.66 7.65 -7.62
C HIS A 244 10.63 6.46 -7.58
N ARG A 245 11.93 6.71 -7.42
CA ARG A 245 12.91 5.62 -7.26
C ARG A 245 12.68 4.82 -5.99
N PHE A 246 12.34 5.47 -4.89
CA PHE A 246 12.00 4.82 -3.64
C PHE A 246 10.73 3.94 -3.80
N VAL A 247 9.68 4.46 -4.46
CA VAL A 247 8.46 3.68 -4.76
C VAL A 247 8.81 2.48 -5.64
N GLY A 248 9.58 2.67 -6.72
CA GLY A 248 10.02 1.54 -7.55
C GLY A 248 10.71 0.42 -6.75
N TYR A 249 11.57 0.75 -5.79
CA TYR A 249 12.17 -0.23 -4.88
C TYR A 249 11.16 -0.82 -3.88
N LEU A 250 10.14 -0.07 -3.48
CA LEU A 250 9.05 -0.58 -2.64
C LEU A 250 8.28 -1.67 -3.39
N GLU A 251 7.97 -1.43 -4.67
CA GLU A 251 7.25 -2.40 -5.51
C GLU A 251 8.11 -3.64 -5.85
N GLU A 252 9.44 -3.51 -5.94
CA GLU A 252 10.32 -4.68 -6.01
C GLU A 252 10.12 -5.60 -4.80
N GLU A 253 10.04 -5.02 -3.60
CA GLU A 253 9.84 -5.76 -2.35
C GLU A 253 8.40 -6.30 -2.22
N ALA A 254 7.40 -5.61 -2.80
CA ALA A 254 6.03 -6.11 -2.88
C ALA A 254 5.97 -7.35 -3.77
N VAL A 255 6.50 -7.29 -5.00
CA VAL A 255 6.61 -8.46 -5.91
C VAL A 255 7.33 -9.62 -5.24
N HIS A 256 8.44 -9.37 -4.54
CA HIS A 256 9.16 -10.40 -3.80
C HIS A 256 8.30 -11.02 -2.69
N THR A 257 7.60 -10.20 -1.92
CA THR A 257 6.73 -10.62 -0.80
C THR A 257 5.59 -11.50 -1.30
N TYR A 258 4.90 -11.10 -2.37
CA TYR A 258 3.83 -11.89 -2.97
C TYR A 258 4.34 -13.18 -3.61
N THR A 259 5.50 -13.16 -4.23
CA THR A 259 6.15 -14.39 -4.76
C THR A 259 6.45 -15.40 -3.66
N LEU A 260 6.90 -14.95 -2.49
CA LEU A 260 7.12 -15.82 -1.34
C LEU A 260 5.81 -16.42 -0.81
N ALA A 261 4.74 -15.64 -0.76
CA ALA A 261 3.44 -16.11 -0.32
C ALA A 261 2.88 -17.18 -1.29
N ILE A 262 2.98 -16.96 -2.60
CA ILE A 262 2.60 -17.95 -3.62
C ILE A 262 3.37 -19.23 -3.41
N LYS A 263 4.68 -19.16 -3.24
CA LYS A 263 5.52 -20.33 -2.98
C LYS A 263 5.07 -21.09 -1.73
N GLN A 264 4.74 -20.39 -0.63
CA GLN A 264 4.28 -21.06 0.58
C GLN A 264 2.90 -21.71 0.42
N ILE A 265 2.03 -21.18 -0.45
CA ILE A 265 0.76 -21.84 -0.82
C ILE A 265 1.08 -23.13 -1.60
N GLU A 266 1.96 -23.06 -2.59
CA GLU A 266 2.37 -24.20 -3.43
C GLU A 266 3.08 -25.29 -2.63
N ASP A 267 3.90 -24.92 -1.66
CA ASP A 267 4.58 -25.84 -0.74
C ASP A 267 3.62 -26.43 0.33
N GLY A 268 2.33 -26.07 0.33
CA GLY A 268 1.32 -26.60 1.24
C GLY A 268 1.39 -26.06 2.68
N HIS A 269 2.13 -24.98 2.91
CA HIS A 269 2.30 -24.38 4.24
C HIS A 269 1.09 -23.56 4.70
N LEU A 270 0.15 -23.26 3.80
CA LEU A 270 -1.03 -22.41 4.01
C LEU A 270 -2.33 -23.18 3.71
N PRO A 271 -2.68 -24.21 4.51
CA PRO A 271 -3.76 -25.12 4.21
C PRO A 271 -5.14 -24.45 4.16
N LYS A 272 -5.37 -23.36 4.91
CA LYS A 272 -6.67 -22.67 4.88
C LYS A 272 -6.91 -21.93 3.57
N TRP A 273 -5.85 -21.50 2.89
CA TRP A 273 -5.94 -20.84 1.59
C TRP A 273 -6.04 -21.84 0.42
N SER A 274 -5.68 -23.09 0.70
CA SER A 274 -5.83 -24.22 -0.22
C SER A 274 -7.14 -24.99 0.00
N ASP A 275 -7.97 -24.60 0.97
CA ASP A 275 -9.27 -25.23 1.24
C ASP A 275 -10.23 -24.94 0.06
N PRO A 276 -10.89 -25.97 -0.51
CA PRO A 276 -11.88 -25.80 -1.57
C PRO A 276 -13.07 -24.88 -1.19
N ASN A 277 -13.33 -24.73 0.11
CA ASN A 277 -14.37 -23.83 0.62
C ASN A 277 -13.87 -22.39 0.84
N PHE A 278 -12.61 -22.11 0.54
CA PHE A 278 -12.09 -20.74 0.61
C PHE A 278 -12.75 -19.86 -0.46
N VAL A 279 -13.23 -18.69 -0.04
CA VAL A 279 -13.91 -17.75 -0.94
C VAL A 279 -13.14 -16.43 -0.97
N VAL A 280 -12.69 -16.06 -2.15
CA VAL A 280 -12.13 -14.72 -2.41
C VAL A 280 -13.23 -13.68 -2.24
N PRO A 281 -12.97 -12.52 -1.62
CA PRO A 281 -13.98 -11.46 -1.45
C PRO A 281 -14.57 -10.98 -2.78
N ASP A 282 -15.88 -10.77 -2.81
CA ASP A 282 -16.61 -10.29 -4.01
C ASP A 282 -16.03 -9.01 -4.61
N ILE A 283 -15.48 -8.13 -3.78
CA ILE A 283 -14.84 -6.90 -4.24
C ILE A 283 -13.66 -7.20 -5.16
N ALA A 284 -12.84 -8.21 -4.82
CA ALA A 284 -11.72 -8.65 -5.64
C ALA A 284 -12.19 -9.30 -6.94
N VAL A 285 -13.14 -10.23 -6.84
CA VAL A 285 -13.71 -10.91 -8.02
C VAL A 285 -14.21 -9.92 -9.06
N LYS A 286 -14.90 -8.86 -8.60
CA LYS A 286 -15.45 -7.82 -9.47
C LYS A 286 -14.39 -6.89 -10.04
N TYR A 287 -13.42 -6.50 -9.23
CA TYR A 287 -12.39 -5.55 -9.64
C TYR A 287 -11.43 -6.13 -10.69
N TRP A 288 -10.88 -7.32 -10.41
CA TRP A 288 -9.96 -8.01 -11.33
C TRP A 288 -10.67 -8.85 -12.40
N HIS A 289 -12.02 -8.87 -12.43
CA HIS A 289 -12.79 -9.70 -13.35
C HIS A 289 -12.41 -11.18 -13.29
N MET A 290 -12.19 -11.70 -12.08
CA MET A 290 -11.72 -13.07 -11.87
C MET A 290 -12.71 -14.11 -12.44
N PRO A 291 -12.29 -14.97 -13.38
CA PRO A 291 -13.17 -15.95 -14.01
C PRO A 291 -13.61 -17.03 -13.01
N GLU A 292 -14.74 -17.66 -13.29
CA GLU A 292 -15.19 -18.82 -12.51
C GLU A 292 -14.15 -19.94 -12.59
N GLY A 293 -13.93 -20.62 -11.46
CA GLY A 293 -12.91 -21.66 -11.34
C GLY A 293 -11.47 -21.16 -11.09
N LYS A 294 -11.21 -19.86 -11.17
CA LYS A 294 -9.92 -19.22 -10.86
C LYS A 294 -10.10 -18.13 -9.80
N ARG A 295 -10.64 -18.53 -8.64
CA ARG A 295 -10.95 -17.63 -7.51
C ARG A 295 -10.36 -18.14 -6.21
N THR A 296 -9.18 -18.75 -6.28
CA THR A 296 -8.41 -19.18 -5.11
C THR A 296 -7.63 -18.01 -4.53
N MET A 297 -7.09 -18.19 -3.32
CA MET A 297 -6.18 -17.20 -2.76
C MET A 297 -4.91 -17.03 -3.59
N LYS A 298 -4.41 -18.13 -4.19
CA LYS A 298 -3.27 -18.07 -5.11
C LYS A 298 -3.58 -17.19 -6.32
N ASP A 299 -4.76 -17.36 -6.93
CA ASP A 299 -5.17 -16.55 -8.08
C ASP A 299 -5.23 -15.06 -7.69
N LEU A 300 -5.84 -14.74 -6.55
CA LEU A 300 -5.89 -13.36 -6.04
C LEU A 300 -4.49 -12.76 -5.90
N ILE A 301 -3.57 -13.50 -5.27
CA ILE A 301 -2.20 -13.01 -5.06
C ILE A 301 -1.45 -12.87 -6.40
N LEU A 302 -1.75 -13.69 -7.41
CA LEU A 302 -1.19 -13.55 -8.75
C LEU A 302 -1.62 -12.23 -9.42
N TYR A 303 -2.90 -11.85 -9.30
CA TYR A 303 -3.39 -10.55 -9.79
C TYR A 303 -2.68 -9.38 -9.11
N ILE A 304 -2.67 -9.37 -7.78
CA ILE A 304 -2.02 -8.30 -7.00
C ILE A 304 -0.52 -8.22 -7.35
N ARG A 305 0.20 -9.35 -7.38
CA ARG A 305 1.61 -9.37 -7.77
C ARG A 305 1.86 -8.82 -9.17
N ALA A 306 0.92 -9.01 -10.08
CA ALA A 306 1.00 -8.50 -11.43
C ALA A 306 0.80 -6.97 -11.46
N ASP A 307 -0.09 -6.43 -10.64
CA ASP A 307 -0.26 -4.99 -10.44
C ASP A 307 1.05 -4.37 -9.93
N GLU A 308 1.66 -4.94 -8.87
CA GLU A 308 2.93 -4.47 -8.31
C GLU A 308 4.08 -4.50 -9.31
N ALA A 309 4.10 -5.50 -10.21
CA ALA A 309 5.10 -5.55 -11.27
C ALA A 309 4.91 -4.41 -12.29
N GLY A 310 3.67 -4.03 -12.58
CA GLY A 310 3.34 -2.86 -13.37
C GLY A 310 3.79 -1.56 -12.70
N HIS A 311 3.42 -1.35 -11.43
CA HIS A 311 3.79 -0.18 -10.63
C HIS A 311 5.32 -0.03 -10.51
N ARG A 312 6.03 -1.14 -10.31
CA ARG A 312 7.50 -1.18 -10.29
C ARG A 312 8.09 -0.60 -11.57
N GLY A 313 7.66 -1.11 -12.73
CA GLY A 313 8.15 -0.66 -14.03
C GLY A 313 7.84 0.81 -14.30
N VAL A 314 6.63 1.25 -13.95
CA VAL A 314 6.19 2.65 -14.05
C VAL A 314 7.07 3.56 -13.19
N ASN A 315 7.19 3.30 -11.90
CA ASN A 315 7.91 4.19 -10.99
C ASN A 315 9.41 4.26 -11.28
N HIS A 316 10.05 3.14 -11.65
CA HIS A 316 11.43 3.18 -12.11
C HIS A 316 11.61 3.99 -13.38
N THR A 317 10.66 3.93 -14.31
CA THR A 317 10.67 4.75 -15.54
C THR A 317 10.50 6.23 -15.20
N LEU A 318 9.47 6.58 -14.41
CA LEU A 318 9.19 7.95 -14.00
C LEU A 318 10.39 8.58 -13.27
N ALA A 319 11.16 7.78 -12.51
CA ALA A 319 12.39 8.24 -11.88
C ALA A 319 13.52 8.54 -12.87
N ASN A 320 13.48 8.02 -14.09
CA ASN A 320 14.49 8.28 -15.13
C ASN A 320 14.18 9.52 -15.97
N LEU A 321 12.93 9.99 -15.94
CA LEU A 321 12.44 11.11 -16.76
C LEU A 321 12.69 12.47 -16.11
N ASN A 322 12.69 13.53 -16.95
CA ASN A 322 12.67 14.89 -16.47
C ASN A 322 11.27 15.25 -15.95
N GLN A 323 11.18 15.54 -14.67
CA GLN A 323 9.92 15.79 -13.98
C GLN A 323 9.13 16.99 -14.49
N ASN A 324 9.78 17.95 -15.17
CA ASN A 324 9.16 19.20 -15.61
C ASN A 324 8.73 19.20 -17.08
N ASP A 325 9.42 18.44 -17.92
CA ASP A 325 9.33 18.62 -19.37
C ASP A 325 8.93 17.33 -20.09
N ASP A 326 9.29 16.16 -19.56
CA ASP A 326 9.04 14.90 -20.24
C ASP A 326 7.57 14.47 -20.08
N PRO A 327 6.92 13.99 -21.16
CA PRO A 327 5.60 13.40 -21.07
C PRO A 327 5.65 12.03 -20.38
N ASN A 328 4.52 11.64 -19.78
CA ASN A 328 4.37 10.29 -19.27
C ASN A 328 4.21 9.29 -20.44
N PRO A 329 5.10 8.31 -20.60
CA PRO A 329 5.03 7.35 -21.69
C PRO A 329 3.88 6.34 -21.57
N PHE A 330 3.24 6.24 -20.41
CA PHE A 330 2.16 5.30 -20.13
C PHE A 330 0.77 5.86 -20.43
N VAL A 331 0.65 7.14 -20.74
CA VAL A 331 -0.60 7.80 -21.11
C VAL A 331 -0.58 8.14 -22.60
N SER A 332 -1.71 7.92 -23.26
CA SER A 332 -1.89 8.27 -24.66
C SER A 332 -2.48 9.66 -24.83
N GLU A 333 -2.03 10.38 -25.85
CA GLU A 333 -2.70 11.61 -26.29
C GLU A 333 -4.11 11.35 -26.83
N TYR A 334 -4.34 10.15 -27.35
CA TYR A 334 -5.63 9.74 -27.91
C TYR A 334 -6.20 8.62 -27.07
N LYS A 335 -7.41 8.83 -26.53
CA LYS A 335 -8.12 7.84 -25.74
C LYS A 335 -8.19 6.50 -26.49
N GLY A 336 -7.57 5.46 -25.92
CA GLY A 336 -7.57 4.10 -26.47
C GLY A 336 -6.39 3.75 -27.38
N SER A 337 -5.41 4.64 -27.62
CA SER A 337 -4.27 4.36 -28.50
C SER A 337 -3.05 3.73 -27.79
N ARG A 338 -2.96 3.80 -26.47
CA ARG A 338 -1.94 3.08 -25.67
C ARG A 338 -2.59 2.11 -24.69
N SER A 339 -1.97 0.96 -24.56
CA SER A 339 -2.34 0.01 -23.53
C SER A 339 -1.91 0.52 -22.16
N PRO A 340 -2.72 0.31 -21.10
CA PRO A 340 -2.31 0.58 -19.74
C PRO A 340 -1.04 -0.20 -19.38
N PRO A 341 -0.32 0.22 -18.32
CA PRO A 341 0.84 -0.52 -17.83
C PRO A 341 0.54 -1.99 -17.62
N ARG A 342 1.43 -2.86 -18.06
CA ARG A 342 1.27 -4.32 -17.95
C ARG A 342 2.34 -4.91 -17.04
N PRO A 343 2.11 -6.07 -16.41
CA PRO A 343 3.10 -6.74 -15.56
C PRO A 343 4.37 -7.16 -16.32
N THR A 344 4.29 -7.21 -17.65
CA THR A 344 5.41 -7.49 -18.56
C THR A 344 6.32 -6.30 -18.83
N LEU A 345 6.06 -5.14 -18.22
CA LEU A 345 6.95 -3.99 -18.32
C LEU A 345 8.36 -4.36 -17.86
N LYS A 346 9.35 -3.67 -18.46
CA LYS A 346 10.75 -3.78 -18.05
C LYS A 346 10.88 -3.55 -16.55
N ALA A 347 11.27 -4.58 -15.80
CA ALA A 347 11.29 -4.58 -14.34
C ALA A 347 12.16 -3.47 -13.74
N GLU A 348 13.26 -3.11 -14.41
CA GLU A 348 14.16 -2.03 -14.01
C GLU A 348 13.67 -0.64 -14.48
N GLY A 349 12.52 -0.57 -15.17
CA GLY A 349 12.04 0.63 -15.86
C GLY A 349 12.81 0.93 -17.14
N PHE A 350 12.19 1.76 -17.98
CA PHE A 350 12.83 2.26 -19.20
C PHE A 350 13.73 3.45 -18.89
N GLU A 351 14.85 3.54 -19.58
CA GLU A 351 15.65 4.77 -19.58
C GLU A 351 14.96 5.84 -20.46
N ARG A 352 15.34 7.10 -20.24
CA ARG A 352 14.71 8.23 -20.95
C ARG A 352 14.76 8.07 -22.46
N GLU A 353 15.89 7.63 -23.00
CA GLU A 353 16.18 7.44 -24.42
C GLU A 353 15.39 6.26 -25.04
N GLU A 354 14.81 5.37 -24.20
CA GLU A 354 14.00 4.24 -24.67
C GLU A 354 12.53 4.64 -24.89
N VAL A 355 12.08 5.76 -24.33
CA VAL A 355 10.67 6.16 -24.34
C VAL A 355 10.41 7.54 -24.96
N LEU A 356 11.43 8.33 -25.18
CA LEU A 356 11.42 9.64 -25.84
C LEU A 356 12.36 9.64 -27.04
#